data_79ec031411078f4342a0f4c709dc274f
#
_entry.id   79ec031411078f4342a0f4c709dc274f
#
_cell.length_a   1.000
_cell.length_b   1.000
_cell.length_c   1.000
_cell.angle_alpha   90.00
_cell.angle_beta   90.00
_cell.angle_gamma   90.00
#
_symmetry.space_group_name_H-M   'P 1'
#
loop_
_entity.id
_entity.type
_entity.pdbx_description
1 polymer ?
#
loop_
_entity_poly.entity_id
_entity_poly.type
_entity_poly.pdbx_seq_one_letter_code
_entity_poly.pdbx_strand_id
1 'polypeptide(L)'
;MDVQEPPNFSTGLVAELHAPLRSAGVPDPEPYAAFIAASGEPALELGCGQGDPLLALRARGLDVEGLDASADRLARLRLRAEADGVEVVVHHSTIEAMELRRRYQSIFLAGPTFNLLPDDDTAWHALDRIRAHLEPGGAALVPLFIPERTPRSTFGVARTHITADGTEMRVTAVSETRDVAQRLQVTVLRYELIGSDGGVDRVERPWVLHWHTQDGFRSLAEEAGLTVSTVLRPDGRPAEPDDTTFAFRLTPDPAWDRPRTSRPTGGGAMMAAAMFGLEQAIFGERPKVQVVAEAEADGLDRGDIELDLDDPARSRITIQEEE
;
A
#
# COMPACT_ATOMS: atom_id res chain seq x y z
N MET A 1 4.85 21.84 -13.94
CA MET A 1 3.66 21.08 -13.53
C MET A 1 4.20 20.04 -12.58
N ASP A 2 4.07 20.28 -11.26
CA ASP A 2 4.41 19.28 -10.28
C ASP A 2 3.42 18.12 -10.43
N VAL A 3 3.91 16.97 -10.85
CA VAL A 3 3.14 15.74 -10.87
C VAL A 3 2.99 15.35 -9.41
N GLN A 4 1.80 15.54 -8.86
CA GLN A 4 1.50 15.21 -7.48
C GLN A 4 1.57 13.68 -7.34
N GLU A 5 2.54 13.19 -6.58
CA GLU A 5 2.73 11.75 -6.37
C GLU A 5 1.52 11.16 -5.64
N PRO A 6 1.00 10.00 -6.06
CA PRO A 6 -0.08 9.33 -5.35
C PRO A 6 0.27 9.05 -3.87
N PRO A 7 -0.72 9.06 -2.96
CA PRO A 7 -0.49 9.05 -1.51
C PRO A 7 0.30 7.85 -0.99
N ASN A 8 0.23 6.71 -1.66
CA ASN A 8 0.91 5.47 -1.26
C ASN A 8 2.32 5.30 -1.84
N PHE A 9 2.84 6.28 -2.59
CA PHE A 9 4.19 6.18 -3.12
C PHE A 9 5.24 6.44 -2.05
N SER A 10 6.16 5.48 -1.93
CA SER A 10 7.30 5.58 -1.03
C SER A 10 8.43 6.31 -1.73
N THR A 11 8.56 7.62 -1.46
CA THR A 11 9.66 8.46 -1.95
C THR A 11 10.45 9.06 -0.78
N GLY A 12 11.68 9.48 -1.01
CA GLY A 12 12.52 10.12 -0.02
C GLY A 12 12.61 9.35 1.29
N LEU A 13 12.36 10.03 2.42
CA LEU A 13 12.43 9.46 3.77
C LEU A 13 11.54 8.22 3.94
N VAL A 14 10.33 8.21 3.36
CA VAL A 14 9.41 7.06 3.46
C VAL A 14 9.98 5.83 2.75
N ALA A 15 10.59 6.01 1.57
CA ALA A 15 11.25 4.91 0.86
C ALA A 15 12.43 4.34 1.66
N GLU A 16 13.15 5.20 2.37
CA GLU A 16 14.27 4.82 3.25
C GLU A 16 13.81 4.00 4.45
N LEU A 17 12.78 4.45 5.13
CA LEU A 17 12.30 3.84 6.38
C LEU A 17 11.39 2.62 6.16
N HIS A 18 10.87 2.43 4.95
CA HIS A 18 9.86 1.39 4.69
C HIS A 18 10.36 -0.02 5.00
N ALA A 19 11.54 -0.41 4.51
CA ALA A 19 12.05 -1.77 4.71
C ALA A 19 12.44 -2.07 6.16
N PRO A 20 13.21 -1.21 6.87
CA PRO A 20 13.57 -1.45 8.27
C PRO A 20 12.36 -1.48 9.22
N LEU A 21 11.29 -0.73 8.89
CA LEU A 21 10.12 -0.59 9.76
C LEU A 21 8.93 -1.47 9.37
N ARG A 22 9.09 -2.39 8.40
CA ARG A 22 8.02 -3.34 8.05
C ARG A 22 7.61 -4.19 9.25
N SER A 23 6.30 -4.28 9.49
CA SER A 23 5.75 -5.14 10.55
C SER A 23 5.77 -6.63 10.20
N ALA A 24 5.70 -6.97 8.90
CA ALA A 24 5.59 -8.33 8.41
C ALA A 24 6.94 -9.03 8.09
N GLY A 25 8.08 -8.33 8.30
CA GLY A 25 9.39 -8.88 7.94
C GLY A 25 9.63 -8.95 6.42
N VAL A 26 10.65 -9.73 6.03
CA VAL A 26 10.97 -10.00 4.61
C VAL A 26 10.04 -11.09 4.10
N PRO A 27 9.38 -10.92 2.94
CA PRO A 27 8.54 -11.97 2.35
C PRO A 27 9.34 -13.25 2.10
N ASP A 28 8.77 -14.40 2.50
CA ASP A 28 9.33 -15.71 2.15
C ASP A 28 9.23 -15.92 0.64
N PRO A 29 10.32 -16.22 -0.07
CA PRO A 29 10.30 -16.48 -1.51
C PRO A 29 9.65 -17.80 -1.91
N GLU A 30 9.52 -18.79 -0.99
CA GLU A 30 9.05 -20.14 -1.31
C GLU A 30 7.64 -20.20 -1.94
N PRO A 31 6.63 -19.50 -1.41
CA PRO A 31 5.29 -19.52 -2.02
C PRO A 31 5.29 -19.02 -3.46
N TYR A 32 6.12 -18.03 -3.77
CA TYR A 32 6.22 -17.44 -5.11
C TYR A 32 7.04 -18.34 -6.07
N ALA A 33 8.11 -18.95 -5.58
CA ALA A 33 8.84 -19.96 -6.34
C ALA A 33 7.94 -21.16 -6.70
N ALA A 34 7.12 -21.64 -5.75
CA ALA A 34 6.14 -22.70 -6.00
C ALA A 34 5.05 -22.27 -7.00
N PHE A 35 4.58 -21.01 -6.92
CA PHE A 35 3.62 -20.46 -7.86
C PHE A 35 4.21 -20.40 -9.28
N ILE A 36 5.46 -19.92 -9.44
CA ILE A 36 6.16 -19.87 -10.73
C ILE A 36 6.38 -21.29 -11.27
N ALA A 37 6.81 -22.23 -10.44
CA ALA A 37 7.01 -23.61 -10.85
C ALA A 37 5.70 -24.25 -11.37
N ALA A 38 4.57 -23.90 -10.79
CA ALA A 38 3.24 -24.41 -11.19
C ALA A 38 2.64 -23.71 -12.41
N SER A 39 2.99 -22.45 -12.66
CA SER A 39 2.39 -21.62 -13.72
C SER A 39 3.32 -21.43 -14.92
N GLY A 40 4.65 -21.51 -14.70
CA GLY A 40 5.70 -21.36 -15.70
C GLY A 40 6.40 -20.01 -15.68
N GLU A 41 7.52 -19.97 -16.41
CA GLU A 41 8.31 -18.77 -16.70
C GLU A 41 8.05 -18.28 -18.13
N PRO A 42 8.24 -16.99 -18.43
CA PRO A 42 8.79 -15.95 -17.55
C PRO A 42 7.78 -15.46 -16.51
N ALA A 43 8.29 -14.87 -15.42
CA ALA A 43 7.49 -14.31 -14.34
C ALA A 43 7.66 -12.79 -14.19
N LEU A 44 6.65 -12.12 -13.61
CA LEU A 44 6.67 -10.69 -13.28
C LEU A 44 6.17 -10.48 -11.86
N GLU A 45 6.98 -9.82 -11.03
CA GLU A 45 6.57 -9.33 -9.73
C GLU A 45 6.07 -7.88 -9.83
N LEU A 46 4.82 -7.64 -9.45
CA LEU A 46 4.21 -6.31 -9.38
C LEU A 46 4.36 -5.72 -7.98
N GLY A 47 4.91 -4.49 -7.90
CA GLY A 47 5.23 -3.86 -6.63
C GLY A 47 6.49 -4.45 -5.99
N CYS A 48 7.52 -4.74 -6.80
CA CYS A 48 8.75 -5.42 -6.35
C CYS A 48 9.59 -4.62 -5.36
N GLY A 49 9.33 -3.34 -5.19
CA GLY A 49 9.95 -2.48 -4.20
C GLY A 49 11.48 -2.49 -4.23
N GLN A 50 12.08 -2.87 -3.11
CA GLN A 50 13.53 -2.96 -2.96
C GLN A 50 14.08 -4.37 -3.27
N GLY A 51 13.25 -5.24 -3.87
CA GLY A 51 13.67 -6.55 -4.38
C GLY A 51 13.41 -7.75 -3.47
N ASP A 52 12.51 -7.64 -2.50
CA ASP A 52 12.08 -8.78 -1.69
C ASP A 52 10.66 -9.23 -2.12
N PRO A 53 10.48 -10.44 -2.69
CA PRO A 53 11.41 -11.58 -2.82
C PRO A 53 12.18 -11.65 -4.16
N LEU A 54 12.06 -10.69 -5.07
CA LEU A 54 12.61 -10.73 -6.44
C LEU A 54 14.07 -11.19 -6.50
N LEU A 55 14.95 -10.60 -5.67
CA LEU A 55 16.37 -10.92 -5.69
C LEU A 55 16.63 -12.38 -5.29
N ALA A 56 15.90 -12.90 -4.29
CA ALA A 56 16.01 -14.29 -3.86
C ALA A 56 15.55 -15.27 -4.94
N LEU A 57 14.49 -14.92 -5.71
CA LEU A 57 14.00 -15.72 -6.84
C LEU A 57 15.00 -15.70 -8.00
N ARG A 58 15.54 -14.51 -8.33
CA ARG A 58 16.60 -14.38 -9.35
C ARG A 58 17.86 -15.14 -9.00
N ALA A 59 18.30 -15.08 -7.74
CA ALA A 59 19.47 -15.83 -7.25
C ALA A 59 19.31 -17.37 -7.38
N ARG A 60 18.08 -17.88 -7.45
CA ARG A 60 17.76 -19.29 -7.73
C ARG A 60 17.74 -19.61 -9.23
N GLY A 61 18.00 -18.63 -10.09
CA GLY A 61 18.01 -18.78 -11.54
C GLY A 61 16.64 -18.68 -12.21
N LEU A 62 15.58 -18.27 -11.49
CA LEU A 62 14.26 -18.09 -12.08
C LEU A 62 14.24 -16.82 -12.97
N ASP A 63 13.57 -16.90 -14.11
CA ASP A 63 13.38 -15.77 -15.03
C ASP A 63 12.23 -14.88 -14.55
N VAL A 64 12.55 -13.99 -13.60
CA VAL A 64 11.60 -13.07 -12.97
C VAL A 64 12.04 -11.64 -13.22
N GLU A 65 11.13 -10.81 -13.72
CA GLU A 65 11.27 -9.36 -13.84
C GLU A 65 10.46 -8.67 -12.74
N GLY A 66 10.79 -7.41 -12.42
CA GLY A 66 10.06 -6.61 -11.42
C GLY A 66 9.46 -5.35 -12.00
N LEU A 67 8.34 -4.90 -11.41
CA LEU A 67 7.74 -3.60 -11.70
C LEU A 67 7.42 -2.90 -10.38
N ASP A 68 7.79 -1.63 -10.26
CA ASP A 68 7.40 -0.78 -9.12
C ASP A 68 7.23 0.67 -9.58
N ALA A 69 6.33 1.38 -8.91
CA ALA A 69 6.02 2.77 -9.20
C ALA A 69 7.02 3.75 -8.55
N SER A 70 7.82 3.32 -7.58
CA SER A 70 8.78 4.15 -6.88
C SER A 70 10.17 4.04 -7.50
N ALA A 71 10.62 5.12 -8.15
CA ALA A 71 11.98 5.22 -8.69
C ALA A 71 13.05 5.05 -7.60
N ASP A 72 12.82 5.59 -6.39
CA ASP A 72 13.73 5.50 -5.25
C ASP A 72 13.90 4.06 -4.76
N ARG A 73 12.80 3.30 -4.70
CA ARG A 73 12.83 1.88 -4.32
C ARG A 73 13.55 1.03 -5.38
N LEU A 74 13.29 1.30 -6.66
CA LEU A 74 14.00 0.63 -7.76
C LEU A 74 15.49 0.96 -7.80
N ALA A 75 15.89 2.18 -7.46
CA ALA A 75 17.31 2.53 -7.33
C ALA A 75 17.98 1.72 -6.22
N ARG A 76 17.35 1.57 -5.05
CA ARG A 76 17.84 0.74 -3.95
C ARG A 76 17.89 -0.74 -4.32
N LEU A 77 16.89 -1.23 -5.07
CA LEU A 77 16.89 -2.60 -5.59
C LEU A 77 18.11 -2.86 -6.46
N ARG A 78 18.42 -1.95 -7.41
CA ARG A 78 19.58 -2.10 -8.29
C ARG A 78 20.90 -2.12 -7.52
N LEU A 79 21.05 -1.27 -6.49
CA LEU A 79 22.24 -1.26 -5.64
C LEU A 79 22.39 -2.59 -4.87
N ARG A 80 21.29 -3.14 -4.35
CA ARG A 80 21.32 -4.46 -3.68
C ARG A 80 21.67 -5.58 -4.68
N ALA A 81 21.04 -5.57 -5.85
CA ALA A 81 21.32 -6.55 -6.90
C ALA A 81 22.79 -6.55 -7.32
N GLU A 82 23.40 -5.36 -7.48
CA GLU A 82 24.82 -5.21 -7.78
C GLU A 82 25.69 -5.76 -6.65
N ALA A 83 25.38 -5.43 -5.38
CA ALA A 83 26.12 -5.93 -4.22
C ALA A 83 26.04 -7.46 -4.07
N ASP A 84 24.90 -8.05 -4.42
CA ASP A 84 24.66 -9.49 -4.34
C ASP A 84 25.12 -10.24 -5.62
N GLY A 85 25.56 -9.53 -6.67
CA GLY A 85 25.93 -10.10 -7.97
C GLY A 85 24.77 -10.74 -8.74
N VAL A 86 23.54 -10.23 -8.54
CA VAL A 86 22.31 -10.72 -9.15
C VAL A 86 21.89 -9.81 -10.29
N GLU A 87 21.74 -10.37 -11.50
CA GLU A 87 21.18 -9.62 -12.64
C GLU A 87 19.67 -9.48 -12.51
N VAL A 88 19.15 -8.25 -12.65
CA VAL A 88 17.73 -7.95 -12.58
C VAL A 88 17.25 -7.08 -13.74
N VAL A 89 16.03 -7.34 -14.20
CA VAL A 89 15.28 -6.46 -15.11
C VAL A 89 14.12 -5.88 -14.32
N VAL A 90 14.06 -4.54 -14.23
CA VAL A 90 13.02 -3.84 -13.50
C VAL A 90 12.46 -2.67 -14.27
N HIS A 91 11.14 -2.51 -14.20
CA HIS A 91 10.34 -1.52 -14.91
C HIS A 91 9.79 -0.48 -13.94
N HIS A 92 9.93 0.80 -14.30
CA HIS A 92 9.35 1.91 -13.53
C HIS A 92 7.99 2.27 -14.12
N SER A 93 6.92 1.78 -13.51
CA SER A 93 5.52 2.05 -13.89
C SER A 93 4.59 1.71 -12.73
N THR A 94 3.40 2.27 -12.75
CA THR A 94 2.27 1.77 -11.95
C THR A 94 1.66 0.53 -12.61
N ILE A 95 0.90 -0.27 -11.83
CA ILE A 95 0.30 -1.51 -12.35
C ILE A 95 -0.75 -1.19 -13.42
N GLU A 96 -1.60 -0.20 -13.18
CA GLU A 96 -2.69 0.22 -14.08
C GLU A 96 -2.22 0.91 -15.35
N ALA A 97 -0.97 1.41 -15.36
CA ALA A 97 -0.35 2.05 -16.53
C ALA A 97 0.71 1.16 -17.21
N MET A 98 0.86 -0.08 -16.77
CA MET A 98 1.87 -0.99 -17.27
C MET A 98 1.69 -1.29 -18.77
N GLU A 99 2.75 -1.05 -19.55
CA GLU A 99 2.85 -1.36 -20.99
C GLU A 99 4.21 -1.97 -21.29
N LEU A 100 4.34 -3.28 -21.06
CA LEU A 100 5.58 -4.03 -21.29
C LEU A 100 5.50 -4.75 -22.66
N ARG A 101 6.66 -4.95 -23.28
CA ARG A 101 6.74 -5.68 -24.55
C ARG A 101 6.62 -7.19 -24.38
N ARG A 102 6.95 -7.68 -23.18
CA ARG A 102 6.94 -9.10 -22.84
C ARG A 102 5.61 -9.50 -22.21
N ARG A 103 5.19 -10.72 -22.44
CA ARG A 103 4.13 -11.40 -21.71
C ARG A 103 4.73 -12.44 -20.76
N TYR A 104 3.96 -12.84 -19.75
CA TYR A 104 4.43 -13.66 -18.65
C TYR A 104 3.52 -14.85 -18.42
N GLN A 105 4.11 -16.00 -18.09
CA GLN A 105 3.35 -17.17 -17.63
C GLN A 105 2.89 -16.98 -16.18
N SER A 106 3.68 -16.27 -15.37
CA SER A 106 3.38 -15.98 -13.98
C SER A 106 3.42 -14.48 -13.73
N ILE A 107 2.33 -13.91 -13.18
CA ILE A 107 2.32 -12.53 -12.66
C ILE A 107 1.93 -12.61 -11.19
N PHE A 108 2.67 -11.98 -10.27
CA PHE A 108 2.33 -12.05 -8.86
C PHE A 108 2.65 -10.75 -8.12
N LEU A 109 1.98 -10.56 -6.99
CA LEU A 109 2.29 -9.54 -6.01
C LEU A 109 2.82 -10.24 -4.74
N ALA A 110 3.95 -9.78 -4.22
CA ALA A 110 4.56 -10.36 -3.02
C ALA A 110 4.04 -9.70 -1.73
N GLY A 111 2.75 -9.59 -1.62
CA GLY A 111 2.06 -8.94 -0.51
C GLY A 111 0.81 -8.21 -1.02
N PRO A 112 0.03 -7.60 -0.14
CA PRO A 112 -1.25 -6.99 -0.50
C PRO A 112 -1.09 -5.61 -1.15
N THR A 113 -0.14 -5.46 -2.07
CA THR A 113 0.12 -4.22 -2.81
C THR A 113 -1.11 -3.77 -3.61
N PHE A 114 -1.98 -4.72 -4.02
CA PHE A 114 -3.22 -4.40 -4.72
C PHE A 114 -4.18 -3.55 -3.87
N ASN A 115 -4.15 -3.70 -2.55
CA ASN A 115 -4.92 -2.86 -1.63
C ASN A 115 -4.48 -1.39 -1.61
N LEU A 116 -3.34 -1.04 -2.22
CA LEU A 116 -2.85 0.34 -2.32
C LEU A 116 -3.44 1.10 -3.50
N LEU A 117 -4.16 0.41 -4.41
CA LEU A 117 -4.89 1.06 -5.50
C LEU A 117 -6.08 1.85 -4.92
N PRO A 118 -6.28 3.11 -5.33
CA PRO A 118 -7.15 4.03 -4.60
C PRO A 118 -8.64 3.73 -4.74
N ASP A 119 -9.06 3.09 -5.81
CA ASP A 119 -10.47 2.88 -6.17
C ASP A 119 -10.67 1.69 -7.12
N ASP A 120 -11.95 1.34 -7.36
CA ASP A 120 -12.32 0.23 -8.24
C ASP A 120 -11.94 0.47 -9.71
N ASP A 121 -11.93 1.71 -10.19
CA ASP A 121 -11.57 2.00 -11.58
C ASP A 121 -10.07 1.76 -11.80
N THR A 122 -9.22 2.22 -10.88
CA THR A 122 -7.78 1.94 -10.91
C THR A 122 -7.50 0.45 -10.76
N ALA A 123 -8.22 -0.23 -9.86
CA ALA A 123 -8.13 -1.67 -9.66
C ALA A 123 -8.55 -2.45 -10.91
N TRP A 124 -9.63 -2.03 -11.58
CA TRP A 124 -10.06 -2.63 -12.85
C TRP A 124 -8.99 -2.46 -13.94
N HIS A 125 -8.43 -1.25 -14.09
CA HIS A 125 -7.35 -1.01 -15.06
C HIS A 125 -6.12 -1.86 -14.75
N ALA A 126 -5.75 -2.02 -13.48
CA ALA A 126 -4.66 -2.91 -13.06
C ALA A 126 -4.93 -4.36 -13.47
N LEU A 127 -6.14 -4.87 -13.28
CA LEU A 127 -6.54 -6.22 -13.70
C LEU A 127 -6.54 -6.37 -15.23
N ASP A 128 -7.02 -5.37 -15.99
CA ASP A 128 -6.92 -5.36 -17.46
C ASP A 128 -5.46 -5.42 -17.94
N ARG A 129 -4.55 -4.66 -17.29
CA ARG A 129 -3.12 -4.72 -17.60
C ARG A 129 -2.52 -6.08 -17.26
N ILE A 130 -2.85 -6.66 -16.10
CA ILE A 130 -2.42 -8.02 -15.73
C ILE A 130 -2.87 -9.01 -16.81
N ARG A 131 -4.16 -8.99 -17.20
CA ARG A 131 -4.68 -9.86 -18.26
C ARG A 131 -3.94 -9.67 -19.58
N ALA A 132 -3.68 -8.42 -19.99
CA ALA A 132 -3.01 -8.10 -21.26
C ALA A 132 -1.56 -8.60 -21.30
N HIS A 133 -0.92 -8.76 -20.15
CA HIS A 133 0.47 -9.21 -20.03
C HIS A 133 0.60 -10.70 -19.67
N LEU A 134 -0.51 -11.40 -19.42
CA LEU A 134 -0.48 -12.86 -19.27
C LEU A 134 -0.37 -13.54 -20.63
N GLU A 135 0.44 -14.59 -20.71
CA GLU A 135 0.45 -15.54 -21.81
C GLU A 135 -0.83 -16.39 -21.79
N PRO A 136 -1.25 -16.95 -22.93
CA PRO A 136 -2.32 -17.96 -22.96
C PRO A 136 -1.95 -19.14 -22.03
N GLY A 137 -2.81 -19.40 -21.04
CA GLY A 137 -2.58 -20.42 -20.02
C GLY A 137 -1.75 -19.98 -18.84
N GLY A 138 -1.26 -18.74 -18.84
CA GLY A 138 -0.58 -18.14 -17.68
C GLY A 138 -1.54 -17.82 -16.54
N ALA A 139 -0.99 -17.51 -15.37
CA ALA A 139 -1.76 -17.19 -14.17
C ALA A 139 -1.22 -15.97 -13.43
N ALA A 140 -2.13 -15.26 -12.74
CA ALA A 140 -1.76 -14.23 -11.77
C ALA A 140 -2.11 -14.66 -10.34
N LEU A 141 -1.30 -14.23 -9.38
CA LEU A 141 -1.52 -14.41 -7.93
C LEU A 141 -1.65 -13.02 -7.28
N VAL A 142 -2.84 -12.73 -6.76
CA VAL A 142 -3.16 -11.42 -6.17
C VAL A 142 -3.59 -11.61 -4.72
N PRO A 143 -2.68 -11.41 -3.76
CA PRO A 143 -3.02 -11.40 -2.34
C PRO A 143 -3.73 -10.11 -1.96
N LEU A 144 -4.73 -10.25 -1.10
CA LEU A 144 -5.60 -9.19 -0.61
C LEU A 144 -5.88 -9.40 0.89
N PHE A 145 -6.25 -8.30 1.55
CA PHE A 145 -6.78 -8.39 2.90
C PHE A 145 -7.85 -7.33 3.15
N ILE A 146 -8.72 -7.61 4.11
CA ILE A 146 -9.68 -6.64 4.63
C ILE A 146 -9.06 -6.08 5.92
N PRO A 147 -8.66 -4.80 5.95
CA PRO A 147 -7.96 -4.25 7.11
C PRO A 147 -8.89 -4.20 8.33
N GLU A 148 -8.36 -4.55 9.49
CA GLU A 148 -8.99 -4.29 10.77
C GLU A 148 -8.75 -2.84 11.19
N ARG A 149 -9.58 -2.34 12.10
CA ARG A 149 -9.34 -1.03 12.69
C ARG A 149 -8.08 -1.08 13.55
N THR A 150 -7.24 -0.07 13.43
CA THR A 150 -6.09 0.09 14.32
C THR A 150 -6.56 0.24 15.77
N PRO A 151 -6.09 -0.61 16.70
CA PRO A 151 -6.43 -0.48 18.12
C PRO A 151 -6.06 0.90 18.65
N ARG A 152 -6.92 1.53 19.45
CA ARG A 152 -6.67 2.87 20.01
C ARG A 152 -5.34 2.96 20.76
N SER A 153 -4.95 1.89 21.44
CA SER A 153 -3.67 1.79 22.16
C SER A 153 -2.42 1.84 21.27
N THR A 154 -2.57 1.67 19.95
CA THR A 154 -1.46 1.71 19.00
C THR A 154 -1.13 3.14 18.55
N PHE A 155 -2.11 4.05 18.64
CA PHE A 155 -1.87 5.44 18.24
C PHE A 155 -0.89 6.12 19.18
N GLY A 156 0.07 6.86 18.61
CA GLY A 156 1.15 7.50 19.36
C GLY A 156 2.28 6.55 19.79
N VAL A 157 2.14 5.23 19.60
CA VAL A 157 3.21 4.26 19.93
C VAL A 157 4.10 4.09 18.69
N ALA A 158 5.38 4.45 18.83
CA ALA A 158 6.35 4.30 17.74
C ALA A 158 6.84 2.86 17.63
N ARG A 159 6.93 2.35 16.39
CA ARG A 159 7.81 1.24 16.06
C ARG A 159 9.17 1.82 15.69
N THR A 160 10.22 1.26 16.27
CA THR A 160 11.57 1.78 16.17
C THR A 160 12.52 0.74 15.62
N HIS A 161 13.44 1.19 14.77
CA HIS A 161 14.61 0.43 14.34
C HIS A 161 15.85 1.31 14.56
N ILE A 162 16.91 0.75 15.14
CA ILE A 162 18.18 1.46 15.39
C ILE A 162 19.25 0.80 14.53
N THR A 163 19.89 1.60 13.70
CA THR A 163 21.01 1.17 12.84
C THR A 163 22.31 1.06 13.62
N ALA A 164 23.34 0.43 13.02
CA ALA A 164 24.63 0.21 13.68
C ALA A 164 25.40 1.52 13.98
N ASP A 165 25.12 2.59 13.24
CA ASP A 165 25.70 3.94 13.46
C ASP A 165 24.92 4.78 14.50
N GLY A 166 23.88 4.19 15.12
CA GLY A 166 23.07 4.83 16.14
C GLY A 166 21.92 5.70 15.60
N THR A 167 21.69 5.72 14.30
CA THR A 167 20.53 6.41 13.71
C THR A 167 19.24 5.67 14.09
N GLU A 168 18.28 6.40 14.64
CA GLU A 168 16.99 5.83 15.05
C GLU A 168 15.90 6.15 14.02
N MET A 169 15.25 5.11 13.53
CA MET A 169 14.13 5.16 12.59
C MET A 169 12.84 4.88 13.33
N ARG A 170 11.82 5.74 13.20
CA ARG A 170 10.52 5.58 13.84
C ARG A 170 9.37 5.68 12.84
N VAL A 171 8.32 4.86 13.06
CA VAL A 171 7.02 5.06 12.45
C VAL A 171 5.92 4.99 13.50
N THR A 172 5.03 5.97 13.48
CA THR A 172 3.95 6.12 14.46
C THR A 172 2.62 6.33 13.73
N ALA A 173 1.59 5.54 14.08
CA ALA A 173 0.24 5.84 13.65
C ALA A 173 -0.30 7.05 14.44
N VAL A 174 -0.73 8.09 13.71
CA VAL A 174 -1.20 9.35 14.30
C VAL A 174 -2.72 9.38 14.37
N SER A 175 -3.38 9.01 13.29
CA SER A 175 -4.85 9.00 13.20
C SER A 175 -5.31 7.99 12.14
N GLU A 176 -6.58 7.61 12.20
CA GLU A 176 -7.20 6.73 11.21
C GLU A 176 -8.62 7.18 10.93
N THR A 177 -8.99 7.19 9.66
CA THR A 177 -10.37 7.29 9.20
C THR A 177 -10.73 6.03 8.42
N ARG A 178 -11.99 5.57 8.54
CA ARG A 178 -12.47 4.38 7.85
C ARG A 178 -13.88 4.61 7.31
N ASP A 179 -14.01 4.48 6.00
CA ASP A 179 -15.29 4.49 5.30
C ASP A 179 -15.60 3.08 4.80
N VAL A 180 -16.57 2.42 5.42
CA VAL A 180 -16.96 1.04 5.07
C VAL A 180 -17.70 1.02 3.73
N ALA A 181 -18.48 2.05 3.41
CA ALA A 181 -19.25 2.11 2.17
C ALA A 181 -18.32 2.27 0.96
N GLN A 182 -17.27 3.08 1.12
CA GLN A 182 -16.24 3.27 0.10
C GLN A 182 -15.13 2.23 0.17
N ARG A 183 -15.11 1.36 1.20
CA ARG A 183 -14.05 0.37 1.44
C ARG A 183 -12.66 1.02 1.55
N LEU A 184 -12.59 2.17 2.18
CA LEU A 184 -11.36 2.96 2.37
C LEU A 184 -10.98 3.05 3.85
N GLN A 185 -9.71 2.82 4.13
CA GLN A 185 -9.07 3.12 5.39
C GLN A 185 -7.86 4.00 5.15
N VAL A 186 -7.82 5.16 5.80
CA VAL A 186 -6.70 6.09 5.71
C VAL A 186 -6.07 6.22 7.08
N THR A 187 -4.83 5.78 7.22
CA THR A 187 -4.03 5.90 8.44
C THR A 187 -2.94 6.92 8.20
N VAL A 188 -2.92 8.00 8.96
CA VAL A 188 -1.80 8.96 8.92
C VAL A 188 -0.64 8.35 9.69
N LEU A 189 0.49 8.14 9.00
CA LEU A 189 1.73 7.64 9.57
C LEU A 189 2.75 8.77 9.63
N ARG A 190 3.37 8.92 10.80
CA ARG A 190 4.52 9.80 11.01
C ARG A 190 5.78 8.97 10.95
N TYR A 191 6.68 9.36 10.06
CA TYR A 191 8.01 8.81 9.89
C TYR A 191 9.04 9.78 10.45
N GLU A 192 9.98 9.28 11.23
CA GLU A 192 11.05 10.09 11.84
C GLU A 192 12.38 9.37 11.68
N LEU A 193 13.39 10.14 11.27
CA LEU A 193 14.79 9.74 11.25
C LEU A 193 15.52 10.63 12.23
N ILE A 194 16.12 10.03 13.27
CA ILE A 194 16.82 10.72 14.33
C ILE A 194 18.29 10.35 14.22
N GLY A 195 19.11 11.32 13.77
CA GLY A 195 20.54 11.15 13.65
C GLY A 195 21.22 11.01 15.03
N SER A 196 22.41 10.43 15.04
CA SER A 196 23.23 10.31 16.25
C SER A 196 23.66 11.67 16.81
N ASP A 197 23.58 12.72 16.01
CA ASP A 197 23.81 14.12 16.41
C ASP A 197 22.57 14.81 17.03
N GLY A 198 21.44 14.09 17.09
CA GLY A 198 20.15 14.58 17.58
C GLY A 198 19.33 15.35 16.54
N GLY A 199 19.79 15.46 15.29
CA GLY A 199 18.99 15.97 14.19
C GLY A 199 17.77 15.10 13.93
N VAL A 200 16.60 15.72 13.63
CA VAL A 200 15.35 14.99 13.39
C VAL A 200 14.75 15.40 12.05
N ASP A 201 14.69 14.45 11.13
CA ASP A 201 13.89 14.56 9.91
C ASP A 201 12.54 13.89 10.15
N ARG A 202 11.44 14.59 9.81
CA ARG A 202 10.08 14.14 10.06
C ARG A 202 9.19 14.39 8.86
N VAL A 203 8.36 13.40 8.53
CA VAL A 203 7.30 13.54 7.54
C VAL A 203 6.05 12.77 7.97
N GLU A 204 4.88 13.32 7.73
CA GLU A 204 3.60 12.62 7.85
C GLU A 204 3.08 12.30 6.45
N ARG A 205 2.58 11.06 6.29
CA ARG A 205 2.00 10.57 5.04
C ARG A 205 0.74 9.78 5.33
N PRO A 206 -0.32 9.97 4.54
CA PRO A 206 -1.46 9.06 4.57
C PRO A 206 -1.04 7.71 3.99
N TRP A 207 -1.47 6.65 4.65
CA TRP A 207 -1.45 5.30 4.17
C TRP A 207 -2.87 4.91 3.82
N VAL A 208 -3.18 4.84 2.53
CA VAL A 208 -4.52 4.60 2.02
C VAL A 208 -4.65 3.13 1.65
N LEU A 209 -5.63 2.45 2.22
CA LEU A 209 -6.00 1.08 1.90
C LEU A 209 -7.41 1.06 1.34
N HIS A 210 -7.55 0.57 0.12
CA HIS A 210 -8.83 0.23 -0.50
C HIS A 210 -8.96 -1.29 -0.50
N TRP A 211 -10.01 -1.82 0.12
CA TRP A 211 -10.16 -3.26 0.24
C TRP A 211 -11.33 -3.80 -0.58
N HIS A 212 -11.22 -5.07 -0.92
CA HIS A 212 -12.27 -5.81 -1.61
C HIS A 212 -12.71 -6.99 -0.75
N THR A 213 -14.01 -7.28 -0.74
CA THR A 213 -14.51 -8.59 -0.31
C THR A 213 -14.16 -9.65 -1.35
N GLN A 214 -14.20 -10.93 -1.01
CA GLN A 214 -13.93 -11.98 -1.98
C GLN A 214 -14.89 -11.92 -3.18
N ASP A 215 -16.18 -11.70 -2.97
CA ASP A 215 -17.17 -11.59 -4.06
C ASP A 215 -16.96 -10.30 -4.88
N GLY A 216 -16.68 -9.17 -4.22
CA GLY A 216 -16.43 -7.92 -4.92
C GLY A 216 -15.20 -7.97 -5.83
N PHE A 217 -14.11 -8.58 -5.36
CA PHE A 217 -12.92 -8.75 -6.19
C PHE A 217 -13.12 -9.76 -7.32
N ARG A 218 -13.85 -10.85 -7.06
CA ARG A 218 -14.24 -11.82 -8.11
C ARG A 218 -14.97 -11.12 -9.24
N SER A 219 -16.01 -10.36 -8.94
CA SER A 219 -16.78 -9.62 -9.93
C SER A 219 -15.91 -8.65 -10.73
N LEU A 220 -15.00 -7.92 -10.04
CA LEU A 220 -14.10 -6.98 -10.68
C LEU A 220 -13.11 -7.67 -11.63
N ALA A 221 -12.58 -8.83 -11.24
CA ALA A 221 -11.69 -9.64 -12.07
C ALA A 221 -12.40 -10.19 -13.31
N GLU A 222 -13.63 -10.67 -13.16
CA GLU A 222 -14.46 -11.17 -14.26
C GLU A 222 -14.81 -10.03 -15.24
N GLU A 223 -15.13 -8.83 -14.73
CA GLU A 223 -15.33 -7.63 -15.56
C GLU A 223 -14.08 -7.23 -16.35
N ALA A 224 -12.89 -7.52 -15.85
CA ALA A 224 -11.62 -7.28 -16.52
C ALA A 224 -11.19 -8.44 -17.46
N GLY A 225 -12.00 -9.49 -17.60
CA GLY A 225 -11.74 -10.64 -18.47
C GLY A 225 -10.77 -11.65 -17.87
N LEU A 226 -10.79 -11.77 -16.56
CA LEU A 226 -10.04 -12.77 -15.81
C LEU A 226 -11.01 -13.76 -15.14
N THR A 227 -10.66 -15.03 -15.14
CA THR A 227 -11.40 -16.09 -14.43
C THR A 227 -10.70 -16.39 -13.10
N VAL A 228 -11.44 -16.45 -12.01
CA VAL A 228 -10.95 -16.89 -10.71
C VAL A 228 -10.87 -18.40 -10.67
N SER A 229 -9.66 -18.96 -10.67
CA SER A 229 -9.47 -20.41 -10.59
C SER A 229 -9.51 -20.94 -9.16
N THR A 230 -8.93 -20.21 -8.21
CA THR A 230 -8.95 -20.54 -6.77
C THR A 230 -8.81 -19.30 -5.92
N VAL A 231 -9.33 -19.40 -4.67
CA VAL A 231 -9.07 -18.44 -3.61
C VAL A 231 -8.45 -19.18 -2.43
N LEU A 232 -7.29 -18.74 -1.98
CA LEU A 232 -6.47 -19.44 -0.99
C LEU A 232 -6.23 -18.57 0.23
N ARG A 233 -6.12 -19.21 1.39
CA ARG A 233 -5.55 -18.62 2.61
C ARG A 233 -4.02 -18.48 2.50
N PRO A 234 -3.38 -17.70 3.37
CA PRO A 234 -1.91 -17.62 3.42
C PRO A 234 -1.20 -18.97 3.64
N ASP A 235 -1.88 -19.94 4.23
CA ASP A 235 -1.37 -21.30 4.45
C ASP A 235 -1.60 -22.26 3.24
N GLY A 236 -2.12 -21.73 2.13
CA GLY A 236 -2.38 -22.49 0.91
C GLY A 236 -3.67 -23.31 0.89
N ARG A 237 -4.46 -23.32 1.98
CA ARG A 237 -5.78 -23.95 1.99
C ARG A 237 -6.82 -23.09 1.27
N PRO A 238 -7.93 -23.67 0.79
CA PRO A 238 -9.04 -22.89 0.27
C PRO A 238 -9.55 -21.86 1.29
N ALA A 239 -9.80 -20.64 0.82
CA ALA A 239 -10.35 -19.59 1.66
C ALA A 239 -11.84 -19.81 1.92
N GLU A 240 -12.25 -19.52 3.17
CA GLU A 240 -13.67 -19.47 3.55
C GLU A 240 -14.25 -18.08 3.23
N PRO A 241 -15.57 -17.93 3.05
CA PRO A 241 -16.18 -16.65 2.67
C PRO A 241 -15.92 -15.49 3.64
N ASP A 242 -15.71 -15.76 4.92
CA ASP A 242 -15.46 -14.81 6.01
C ASP A 242 -13.98 -14.55 6.31
N ASP A 243 -13.08 -15.22 5.58
CA ASP A 243 -11.65 -14.95 5.70
C ASP A 243 -11.35 -13.49 5.29
N THR A 244 -10.55 -12.81 6.11
CA THR A 244 -10.12 -11.42 5.88
C THR A 244 -8.77 -11.31 5.20
N THR A 245 -8.03 -12.42 5.02
CA THR A 245 -6.75 -12.47 4.31
C THR A 245 -6.78 -13.65 3.35
N PHE A 246 -6.63 -13.37 2.07
CA PHE A 246 -6.77 -14.35 1.01
C PHE A 246 -5.97 -13.95 -0.23
N ALA A 247 -5.71 -14.90 -1.12
CA ALA A 247 -5.07 -14.67 -2.41
C ALA A 247 -5.89 -15.28 -3.54
N PHE A 248 -6.12 -14.52 -4.59
CA PHE A 248 -6.77 -14.97 -5.81
C PHE A 248 -5.75 -15.51 -6.80
N ARG A 249 -6.00 -16.70 -7.33
CA ARG A 249 -5.35 -17.18 -8.54
C ARG A 249 -6.26 -16.92 -9.72
N LEU A 250 -5.80 -16.11 -10.66
CA LEU A 250 -6.54 -15.64 -11.83
C LEU A 250 -5.90 -16.22 -13.10
N THR A 251 -6.73 -16.47 -14.11
CA THR A 251 -6.29 -16.85 -15.45
C THR A 251 -7.03 -16.01 -16.49
N PRO A 252 -6.46 -15.74 -17.68
CA PRO A 252 -7.20 -15.07 -18.74
C PRO A 252 -8.45 -15.86 -19.11
N ASP A 253 -9.58 -15.16 -19.26
CA ASP A 253 -10.80 -15.78 -19.80
C ASP A 253 -10.61 -15.98 -21.31
N PRO A 254 -10.59 -17.24 -21.82
CA PRO A 254 -10.40 -17.50 -23.24
C PRO A 254 -11.58 -17.04 -24.11
N ALA A 255 -12.76 -16.82 -23.53
CA ALA A 255 -13.94 -16.31 -24.21
C ALA A 255 -14.02 -14.78 -24.20
N TRP A 256 -13.05 -14.08 -23.63
CA TRP A 256 -13.06 -12.62 -23.53
C TRP A 256 -12.74 -11.97 -24.87
N ASP A 257 -13.78 -11.51 -25.55
CA ASP A 257 -13.72 -10.83 -26.87
C ASP A 257 -14.23 -9.36 -26.78
N ARG A 258 -14.04 -8.68 -25.64
CA ARG A 258 -14.42 -7.28 -25.56
C ARG A 258 -13.26 -6.39 -26.06
N PRO A 259 -13.55 -5.43 -26.98
CA PRO A 259 -12.57 -4.39 -27.31
C PRO A 259 -12.28 -3.59 -26.03
N ARG A 260 -11.06 -3.08 -25.91
CA ARG A 260 -10.61 -2.19 -24.80
C ARG A 260 -11.53 -0.95 -24.75
N THR A 261 -12.67 -1.05 -24.11
CA THR A 261 -13.50 0.10 -23.76
C THR A 261 -13.23 0.40 -22.30
N SER A 262 -12.85 1.66 -22.01
CA SER A 262 -12.88 2.15 -20.62
C SER A 262 -14.18 1.72 -19.97
N ARG A 263 -14.12 1.27 -18.72
CA ARG A 263 -15.32 1.07 -17.89
C ARG A 263 -16.19 2.33 -18.03
N PRO A 264 -17.50 2.23 -18.28
CA PRO A 264 -18.34 3.42 -18.32
C PRO A 264 -18.12 4.17 -17.01
N THR A 265 -17.62 5.39 -17.09
CA THR A 265 -17.34 6.26 -15.94
C THR A 265 -18.66 6.60 -15.23
N GLY A 266 -19.09 5.69 -14.36
CA GLY A 266 -20.20 5.89 -13.46
C GLY A 266 -19.63 6.03 -12.04
N GLY A 267 -19.09 7.20 -11.71
CA GLY A 267 -18.70 7.52 -10.34
C GLY A 267 -17.26 7.99 -10.11
N GLY A 268 -16.29 7.64 -10.95
CA GLY A 268 -14.88 7.96 -10.71
C GLY A 268 -14.56 9.45 -10.66
N ALA A 269 -15.28 10.27 -11.43
CA ALA A 269 -15.12 11.73 -11.38
C ALA A 269 -15.58 12.34 -10.04
N MET A 270 -16.55 11.73 -9.35
CA MET A 270 -16.97 12.18 -8.01
C MET A 270 -15.98 11.70 -6.93
N MET A 271 -15.32 10.56 -7.12
CA MET A 271 -14.31 10.06 -6.17
C MET A 271 -12.99 10.81 -6.26
N ALA A 272 -12.53 11.18 -7.46
CA ALA A 272 -11.38 12.08 -7.62
C ALA A 272 -11.66 13.43 -6.91
N ALA A 273 -12.88 13.97 -7.02
CA ALA A 273 -13.28 15.18 -6.30
C ALA A 273 -13.36 14.97 -4.78
N ALA A 274 -13.78 13.79 -4.31
CA ALA A 274 -13.78 13.45 -2.88
C ALA A 274 -12.37 13.21 -2.33
N MET A 275 -11.48 12.62 -3.11
CA MET A 275 -10.05 12.50 -2.76
C MET A 275 -9.35 13.86 -2.80
N PHE A 276 -9.64 14.73 -3.78
CA PHE A 276 -9.21 16.13 -3.78
C PHE A 276 -9.74 16.89 -2.56
N GLY A 277 -10.98 16.63 -2.15
CA GLY A 277 -11.55 17.18 -0.92
C GLY A 277 -10.87 16.65 0.34
N LEU A 278 -10.48 15.38 0.37
CA LEU A 278 -9.75 14.77 1.48
C LEU A 278 -8.29 15.26 1.51
N GLU A 279 -7.65 15.42 0.35
CA GLU A 279 -6.33 16.07 0.25
C GLU A 279 -6.37 17.53 0.67
N GLN A 280 -7.40 18.28 0.27
CA GLN A 280 -7.62 19.67 0.72
C GLN A 280 -7.90 19.74 2.22
N ALA A 281 -8.62 18.75 2.79
CA ALA A 281 -8.84 18.63 4.23
C ALA A 281 -7.59 18.18 5.00
N ILE A 282 -6.67 17.43 4.37
CA ILE A 282 -5.44 16.92 5.01
C ILE A 282 -4.25 17.85 4.76
N PHE A 283 -4.17 18.52 3.60
CA PHE A 283 -2.97 19.28 3.17
C PHE A 283 -3.25 20.71 2.67
N GLY A 284 -4.48 21.07 2.33
CA GLY A 284 -4.87 22.41 1.87
C GLY A 284 -5.73 23.13 2.88
N GLU A 285 -5.30 24.34 3.33
CA GLU A 285 -5.86 25.14 4.41
C GLU A 285 -6.06 24.32 5.68
N ARG A 286 -5.27 24.62 6.70
CA ARG A 286 -5.26 23.99 8.04
C ARG A 286 -6.68 23.57 8.43
N PRO A 287 -7.00 22.27 8.55
CA PRO A 287 -8.30 21.86 9.02
C PRO A 287 -8.51 22.53 10.37
N LYS A 288 -9.66 23.14 10.57
CA LYS A 288 -10.13 23.49 11.91
C LYS A 288 -10.26 22.16 12.65
N VAL A 289 -9.23 21.79 13.38
CA VAL A 289 -9.20 20.57 14.19
C VAL A 289 -10.21 20.79 15.30
N GLN A 290 -11.39 20.21 15.15
CA GLN A 290 -12.22 19.95 16.29
C GLN A 290 -11.54 18.80 17.05
N VAL A 291 -10.72 19.16 18.04
CA VAL A 291 -10.21 18.21 19.03
C VAL A 291 -11.41 17.83 19.90
N VAL A 292 -12.12 16.77 19.51
CA VAL A 292 -12.99 16.08 20.46
C VAL A 292 -12.06 15.22 21.31
N ALA A 293 -11.47 15.82 22.33
CA ALA A 293 -10.87 15.10 23.44
C ALA A 293 -12.02 14.62 24.34
N GLU A 294 -12.63 13.49 24.01
CA GLU A 294 -13.27 12.66 25.04
C GLU A 294 -12.16 11.94 25.80
N ALA A 295 -11.57 12.64 26.75
CA ALA A 295 -10.85 12.02 27.84
C ALA A 295 -11.92 11.82 28.95
N GLU A 296 -12.35 10.59 29.17
CA GLU A 296 -12.78 10.19 30.49
C GLU A 296 -11.51 10.23 31.38
N ALA A 297 -11.24 11.39 31.94
CA ALA A 297 -10.32 11.53 33.06
C ALA A 297 -11.18 11.62 34.32
N ASP A 298 -11.22 10.53 35.07
CA ASP A 298 -11.54 10.61 36.48
C ASP A 298 -10.62 11.66 37.14
N GLY A 299 -11.18 12.77 37.56
CA GLY A 299 -10.61 13.66 38.54
C GLY A 299 -9.68 14.77 38.05
N LEU A 300 -9.98 15.51 36.98
CA LEU A 300 -9.39 16.81 36.73
C LEU A 300 -10.50 17.88 36.58
N ASP A 301 -10.40 18.87 37.46
CA ASP A 301 -11.28 20.03 37.54
C ASP A 301 -11.33 20.85 36.25
N ARG A 302 -12.48 21.50 36.04
CA ARG A 302 -12.81 22.34 34.90
C ARG A 302 -11.85 23.50 34.78
N GLY A 303 -10.98 23.46 33.78
CA GLY A 303 -10.24 24.63 33.31
C GLY A 303 -10.86 25.16 32.03
N ASP A 304 -10.97 26.47 31.87
CA ASP A 304 -11.37 27.08 30.63
C ASP A 304 -10.19 27.06 29.64
N ILE A 305 -10.44 26.49 28.45
CA ILE A 305 -9.47 26.48 27.35
C ILE A 305 -9.98 27.43 26.28
N GLU A 306 -9.27 28.51 26.05
CA GLU A 306 -9.53 29.48 24.98
C GLU A 306 -8.48 29.27 23.88
N LEU A 307 -8.90 28.70 22.73
CA LEU A 307 -8.04 28.47 21.59
C LEU A 307 -8.26 29.54 20.55
N ASP A 308 -7.22 30.32 20.26
CA ASP A 308 -7.19 31.19 19.09
C ASP A 308 -6.64 30.39 17.89
N LEU A 309 -7.54 30.05 16.97
CA LEU A 309 -7.21 29.21 15.81
C LEU A 309 -6.51 29.98 14.69
N ASP A 310 -6.60 31.31 14.72
CA ASP A 310 -5.97 32.19 13.73
C ASP A 310 -4.56 32.60 14.18
N ASP A 311 -4.29 32.59 15.49
CA ASP A 311 -2.98 32.84 16.08
C ASP A 311 -2.73 31.90 17.29
N PRO A 312 -2.13 30.72 17.08
CA PRO A 312 -1.89 29.73 18.15
C PRO A 312 -1.05 30.27 19.32
N ALA A 313 -0.28 31.35 19.11
CA ALA A 313 0.49 31.99 20.17
C ALA A 313 -0.37 32.77 21.18
N ARG A 314 -1.64 32.99 20.85
CA ARG A 314 -2.62 33.67 21.72
C ARG A 314 -3.53 32.71 22.47
N SER A 315 -3.42 31.41 22.22
CA SER A 315 -4.17 30.41 22.97
C SER A 315 -3.76 30.39 24.44
N ARG A 316 -4.73 30.37 25.35
CA ARG A 316 -4.52 30.34 26.81
C ARG A 316 -5.20 29.14 27.42
N ILE A 317 -4.50 28.51 28.35
CA ILE A 317 -5.06 27.49 29.24
C ILE A 317 -5.06 28.10 30.64
N THR A 318 -6.22 28.30 31.23
CA THR A 318 -6.35 28.77 32.61
C THR A 318 -6.74 27.58 33.47
N ILE A 319 -5.85 27.16 34.34
CA ILE A 319 -6.13 26.13 35.35
C ILE A 319 -6.53 26.86 36.62
N GLN A 320 -7.74 26.64 37.11
CA GLN A 320 -8.14 27.11 38.43
C GLN A 320 -7.65 26.11 39.46
N GLU A 321 -6.71 26.53 40.31
CA GLU A 321 -6.36 25.83 41.53
C GLU A 321 -7.41 26.19 42.60
N GLU A 322 -8.18 25.22 43.09
CA GLU A 322 -9.00 25.43 44.29
C GLU A 322 -8.07 25.45 45.52
N GLU A 323 -8.26 26.48 46.37
CA GLU A 323 -7.66 26.59 47.71
C GLU A 323 -8.29 25.60 48.69
#